data_acac5076747500009f30ba9141714252
#
_entry.id   acac5076747500009f30ba9141714252
#
_cell.length_a   1.000
_cell.length_b   1.000
_cell.length_c   1.000
_cell.angle_alpha   90.00
_cell.angle_beta   90.00
_cell.angle_gamma   90.00
#
_symmetry.space_group_name_H-M   'P 1'
#
loop_
_entity.id
_entity.type
_entity.pdbx_description
1 polymer ?
#
loop_
_entity_poly.entity_id
_entity_poly.type
_entity_poly.pdbx_seq_one_letter_code
_entity_poly.pdbx_strand_id
1 'polypeptide(L)'
;INYKSSAVFDTEDWVEFYNPDDAAVDISGWKFVDDDITNQFTFPDGTILGADDYLILCRDTVKFKLLYPNQNKVLGNLIFGLSSDGDHLMLKDNSGNLIDEVTYSSSGLWTPLPNGNGPTLSLVNPQLDNSLAESWKASGFSGTPGYLNDIYTKAELENDLVPTEYVLYQNYPNPFNPSTSIQYAISSM
;
A
#
# COMPACT_ATOMS: atom_id res chain seq x y z
N ILE A 1 1.28 -0.84 -5.30
CA ILE A 1 1.54 0.14 -6.39
C ILE A 1 2.81 -0.25 -7.12
N ASN A 2 2.75 -0.41 -8.43
CA ASN A 2 3.91 -0.52 -9.32
C ASN A 2 3.95 0.72 -10.22
N TYR A 3 4.75 1.69 -9.85
CA TYR A 3 4.88 2.96 -10.58
C TYR A 3 6.08 3.00 -11.53
N LYS A 4 6.88 1.94 -11.54
CA LYS A 4 7.98 1.74 -12.49
C LYS A 4 8.45 0.30 -12.49
N SER A 5 8.13 -0.41 -13.53
CA SER A 5 8.60 -1.77 -13.75
C SER A 5 10.10 -1.83 -14.02
N SER A 6 10.71 -2.96 -13.69
CA SER A 6 12.08 -3.23 -14.10
C SER A 6 12.17 -3.58 -15.59
N ALA A 7 13.32 -3.35 -16.19
CA ALA A 7 13.53 -3.70 -17.60
C ALA A 7 13.43 -5.22 -17.91
N VAL A 8 13.53 -6.06 -16.88
CA VAL A 8 13.46 -7.53 -17.01
C VAL A 8 12.02 -8.03 -16.89
N PHE A 9 11.17 -7.33 -16.13
CA PHE A 9 9.78 -7.68 -15.86
C PHE A 9 8.91 -6.43 -16.02
N ASP A 10 8.66 -6.07 -17.26
CA ASP A 10 7.89 -4.90 -17.60
C ASP A 10 6.39 -5.24 -17.68
N THR A 11 5.65 -4.94 -16.61
CA THR A 11 4.19 -5.04 -16.56
C THR A 11 3.52 -3.73 -16.90
N GLU A 12 4.26 -2.66 -17.18
CA GLU A 12 3.81 -1.28 -17.08
C GLU A 12 3.30 -0.96 -15.65
N ASP A 13 2.69 0.20 -15.49
CA ASP A 13 2.20 0.65 -14.19
C ASP A 13 0.90 -0.04 -13.81
N TRP A 14 0.73 -0.28 -12.51
CA TRP A 14 -0.51 -0.80 -11.96
C TRP A 14 -0.68 -0.42 -10.49
N VAL A 15 -1.93 -0.38 -10.07
CA VAL A 15 -2.34 -0.15 -8.69
C VAL A 15 -3.30 -1.24 -8.27
N GLU A 16 -3.26 -1.59 -6.99
CA GLU A 16 -4.16 -2.56 -6.38
C GLU A 16 -5.02 -1.87 -5.34
N PHE A 17 -6.30 -2.17 -5.39
CA PHE A 17 -7.31 -1.80 -4.40
C PHE A 17 -7.65 -3.01 -3.57
N TYR A 18 -7.78 -2.83 -2.28
CA TYR A 18 -8.16 -3.87 -1.33
C TYR A 18 -9.34 -3.38 -0.49
N ASN A 19 -10.33 -4.23 -0.33
CA ASN A 19 -11.46 -3.97 0.56
C ASN A 19 -11.26 -4.73 1.89
N PRO A 20 -10.91 -4.05 2.97
CA PRO A 20 -10.69 -4.68 4.27
C PRO A 20 -12.00 -4.99 5.04
N ASP A 21 -13.15 -4.58 4.52
CA ASP A 21 -14.45 -4.74 5.17
C ASP A 21 -14.99 -6.16 5.00
N ASP A 22 -15.91 -6.54 5.86
CA ASP A 22 -16.64 -7.81 5.82
C ASP A 22 -17.81 -7.84 4.81
N ALA A 23 -18.03 -6.74 4.10
CA ALA A 23 -19.06 -6.58 3.09
C ALA A 23 -18.47 -6.16 1.74
N ALA A 24 -19.06 -6.66 0.67
CA ALA A 24 -18.71 -6.21 -0.68
C ALA A 24 -19.15 -4.76 -0.92
N VAL A 25 -18.36 -4.01 -1.66
CA VAL A 25 -18.66 -2.64 -2.07
C VAL A 25 -18.83 -2.56 -3.59
N ASP A 26 -19.87 -1.89 -4.04
CA ASP A 26 -20.08 -1.55 -5.46
C ASP A 26 -19.34 -0.24 -5.76
N ILE A 27 -18.27 -0.37 -6.54
CA ILE A 27 -17.44 0.77 -6.96
C ILE A 27 -17.71 1.20 -8.40
N SER A 28 -18.86 0.79 -8.96
CA SER A 28 -19.32 1.21 -10.29
C SER A 28 -19.38 2.74 -10.38
N GLY A 29 -18.78 3.28 -11.44
CA GLY A 29 -18.75 4.73 -11.66
C GLY A 29 -17.79 5.51 -10.75
N TRP A 30 -17.12 4.87 -9.80
CA TRP A 30 -16.04 5.50 -9.03
C TRP A 30 -14.89 5.89 -9.95
N LYS A 31 -14.03 6.77 -9.48
CA LYS A 31 -12.94 7.34 -10.28
C LYS A 31 -11.61 7.18 -9.56
N PHE A 32 -10.65 6.63 -10.28
CA PHE A 32 -9.25 6.69 -9.91
C PHE A 32 -8.59 7.82 -10.70
N VAL A 33 -7.93 8.74 -10.00
CA VAL A 33 -7.37 9.98 -10.55
C VAL A 33 -6.04 10.31 -9.88
N ASP A 34 -5.26 11.17 -10.52
CA ASP A 34 -4.12 11.87 -9.92
C ASP A 34 -4.37 13.39 -9.90
N ASP A 35 -3.30 14.19 -9.68
CA ASP A 35 -3.41 15.65 -9.65
C ASP A 35 -3.65 16.28 -11.02
N ASP A 36 -3.41 15.55 -12.13
CA ASP A 36 -3.79 16.02 -13.47
C ASP A 36 -5.26 15.70 -13.73
N ILE A 37 -6.09 16.72 -13.82
CA ILE A 37 -7.54 16.57 -14.04
C ILE A 37 -7.91 15.75 -15.29
N THR A 38 -6.98 15.58 -16.22
CA THR A 38 -7.18 14.75 -17.43
C THR A 38 -6.89 13.26 -17.18
N ASN A 39 -6.17 12.95 -16.12
CA ASN A 39 -5.80 11.59 -15.71
C ASN A 39 -6.92 10.98 -14.86
N GLN A 40 -7.84 10.30 -15.51
CA GLN A 40 -8.99 9.69 -14.85
C GLN A 40 -9.30 8.33 -15.46
N PHE A 41 -9.51 7.35 -14.59
CA PHE A 41 -10.12 6.07 -14.92
C PHE A 41 -11.47 5.95 -14.19
N THR A 42 -12.53 5.63 -14.90
CA THR A 42 -13.85 5.37 -14.31
C THR A 42 -14.11 3.88 -14.28
N PHE A 43 -14.41 3.35 -13.10
CA PHE A 43 -14.71 1.94 -12.93
C PHE A 43 -16.00 1.58 -13.69
N PRO A 44 -15.99 0.50 -14.50
CA PRO A 44 -17.17 0.06 -15.24
C PRO A 44 -18.37 -0.30 -14.36
N ASP A 45 -19.56 -0.22 -14.92
CA ASP A 45 -20.78 -0.72 -14.28
C ASP A 45 -20.63 -2.20 -13.90
N GLY A 46 -21.10 -2.57 -12.72
CA GLY A 46 -20.99 -3.92 -12.19
C GLY A 46 -19.63 -4.25 -11.59
N THR A 47 -18.77 -3.27 -11.35
CA THR A 47 -17.51 -3.49 -10.64
C THR A 47 -17.75 -3.62 -9.15
N ILE A 48 -17.72 -4.85 -8.66
CA ILE A 48 -17.91 -5.18 -7.24
C ILE A 48 -16.57 -5.61 -6.64
N LEU A 49 -16.14 -4.94 -5.60
CA LEU A 49 -14.99 -5.33 -4.79
C LEU A 49 -15.50 -6.08 -3.57
N GLY A 50 -15.28 -7.41 -3.54
CA GLY A 50 -15.78 -8.31 -2.50
C GLY A 50 -15.18 -7.99 -1.12
N ALA A 51 -15.74 -8.59 -0.08
CA ALA A 51 -15.14 -8.57 1.26
C ALA A 51 -13.77 -9.26 1.24
N ASP A 52 -12.78 -8.70 1.93
CA ASP A 52 -11.39 -9.19 1.97
C ASP A 52 -10.79 -9.45 0.56
N ASP A 53 -11.14 -8.64 -0.41
CA ASP A 53 -10.86 -8.90 -1.81
C ASP A 53 -9.99 -7.83 -2.46
N TYR A 54 -9.34 -8.19 -3.57
CA TYR A 54 -8.40 -7.36 -4.31
C TYR A 54 -8.90 -7.08 -5.73
N LEU A 55 -8.58 -5.91 -6.24
CA LEU A 55 -8.82 -5.51 -7.62
C LEU A 55 -7.59 -4.78 -8.15
N ILE A 56 -7.06 -5.24 -9.27
CA ILE A 56 -5.91 -4.62 -9.92
C ILE A 56 -6.41 -3.74 -11.07
N LEU A 57 -5.89 -2.52 -11.15
CA LEU A 57 -6.04 -1.64 -12.30
C LEU A 57 -4.66 -1.43 -12.91
N CYS A 58 -4.49 -1.85 -14.16
CA CYS A 58 -3.19 -1.78 -14.83
C CYS A 58 -3.26 -1.00 -16.14
N ARG A 59 -2.09 -0.48 -16.56
CA ARG A 59 -1.92 0.25 -17.80
C ARG A 59 -1.97 -0.67 -19.02
N ASP A 60 -1.39 -1.86 -18.91
CA ASP A 60 -1.36 -2.88 -19.96
C ASP A 60 -1.74 -4.25 -19.40
N THR A 61 -2.97 -4.68 -19.66
CA THR A 61 -3.47 -5.97 -19.19
C THR A 61 -2.74 -7.16 -19.82
N VAL A 62 -2.21 -7.02 -21.03
CA VAL A 62 -1.47 -8.09 -21.70
C VAL A 62 -0.13 -8.29 -21.03
N LYS A 63 0.66 -7.23 -20.88
CA LYS A 63 1.93 -7.27 -20.17
C LYS A 63 1.77 -7.76 -18.74
N PHE A 64 0.76 -7.22 -18.02
CA PHE A 64 0.48 -7.63 -16.64
C PHE A 64 0.23 -9.15 -16.56
N LYS A 65 -0.63 -9.70 -17.41
CA LYS A 65 -0.97 -11.13 -17.41
C LYS A 65 0.14 -12.05 -17.89
N LEU A 66 1.16 -11.55 -18.61
CA LEU A 66 2.35 -12.34 -18.91
C LEU A 66 3.12 -12.73 -17.64
N LEU A 67 3.17 -11.85 -16.66
CA LEU A 67 3.85 -12.12 -15.39
C LEU A 67 2.89 -12.75 -14.35
N TYR A 68 1.62 -12.34 -14.36
CA TYR A 68 0.60 -12.80 -13.40
C TYR A 68 -0.59 -13.48 -14.11
N PRO A 69 -0.37 -14.63 -14.77
CA PRO A 69 -1.39 -15.26 -15.63
C PRO A 69 -2.63 -15.73 -14.88
N ASN A 70 -2.54 -15.97 -13.58
CA ASN A 70 -3.62 -16.47 -12.73
C ASN A 70 -4.48 -15.35 -12.11
N GLN A 71 -4.12 -14.07 -12.30
CA GLN A 71 -4.89 -12.97 -11.78
C GLN A 71 -6.12 -12.71 -12.64
N ASN A 72 -7.32 -12.91 -12.05
CA ASN A 72 -8.59 -12.77 -12.75
C ASN A 72 -9.29 -11.43 -12.50
N LYS A 73 -8.99 -10.77 -11.38
CA LYS A 73 -9.57 -9.48 -11.01
C LYS A 73 -8.66 -8.33 -11.45
N VAL A 74 -8.58 -8.18 -12.76
CA VAL A 74 -7.71 -7.18 -13.40
C VAL A 74 -8.55 -6.34 -14.33
N LEU A 75 -8.57 -5.06 -14.11
CA LEU A 75 -9.09 -4.04 -15.02
C LEU A 75 -7.92 -3.36 -15.74
N GLY A 76 -8.17 -2.85 -16.90
CA GLY A 76 -7.28 -2.02 -17.71
C GLY A 76 -8.13 -1.30 -18.74
N ASN A 77 -7.65 -0.51 -19.63
CA ASN A 77 -6.28 -0.04 -19.78
C ASN A 77 -6.23 1.38 -19.21
N LEU A 78 -5.49 1.55 -18.14
CA LEU A 78 -5.26 2.88 -17.57
C LEU A 78 -4.56 3.75 -18.62
N ILE A 79 -5.14 4.90 -18.96
CA ILE A 79 -4.65 5.74 -20.06
C ILE A 79 -3.47 6.62 -19.68
N PHE A 80 -3.15 6.72 -18.39
CA PHE A 80 -2.04 7.49 -17.87
C PHE A 80 -1.08 6.57 -17.08
N GLY A 81 0.14 7.03 -16.89
CA GLY A 81 1.15 6.34 -16.07
C GLY A 81 1.23 6.96 -14.69
N LEU A 82 1.84 6.23 -13.78
CA LEU A 82 2.17 6.69 -12.44
C LEU A 82 3.57 7.31 -12.44
N SER A 83 3.74 8.43 -11.76
CA SER A 83 5.03 9.13 -11.76
C SER A 83 6.12 8.35 -11.03
N SER A 84 7.29 8.18 -11.65
CA SER A 84 8.45 7.52 -11.05
C SER A 84 9.13 8.34 -9.94
N ASP A 85 8.84 9.62 -9.83
CA ASP A 85 9.41 10.52 -8.82
C ASP A 85 8.50 10.67 -7.61
N GLY A 86 7.21 10.39 -7.78
CA GLY A 86 6.16 10.49 -6.79
C GLY A 86 4.88 10.99 -7.41
N ASP A 87 3.75 10.64 -6.83
CA ASP A 87 2.44 10.97 -7.33
C ASP A 87 1.42 11.11 -6.21
N HIS A 88 0.32 11.80 -6.47
CA HIS A 88 -0.83 11.87 -5.58
C HIS A 88 -2.02 11.15 -6.22
N LEU A 89 -2.31 9.98 -5.74
CA LEU A 89 -3.35 9.10 -6.24
C LEU A 89 -4.59 9.17 -5.36
N MET A 90 -5.76 9.30 -5.99
CA MET A 90 -7.03 9.45 -5.29
C MET A 90 -8.07 8.48 -5.84
N LEU A 91 -8.86 7.91 -4.94
CA LEU A 91 -10.08 7.17 -5.24
C LEU A 91 -11.29 8.02 -4.83
N LYS A 92 -12.18 8.30 -5.76
CA LYS A 92 -13.39 9.11 -5.53
C LYS A 92 -14.63 8.31 -5.88
N ASP A 93 -15.71 8.48 -5.11
CA ASP A 93 -16.99 7.89 -5.44
C ASP A 93 -17.64 8.57 -6.67
N ASN A 94 -18.78 8.05 -7.12
CA ASN A 94 -19.53 8.60 -8.25
C ASN A 94 -20.17 9.96 -7.98
N SER A 95 -20.18 10.42 -6.73
CA SER A 95 -20.59 11.79 -6.34
C SER A 95 -19.38 12.75 -6.28
N GLY A 96 -18.16 12.21 -6.44
CA GLY A 96 -16.91 12.97 -6.37
C GLY A 96 -16.34 13.12 -4.96
N ASN A 97 -16.90 12.44 -3.96
CA ASN A 97 -16.33 12.42 -2.62
C ASN A 97 -15.03 11.60 -2.61
N LEU A 98 -14.02 12.12 -1.90
CA LEU A 98 -12.78 11.39 -1.66
C LEU A 98 -13.06 10.19 -0.74
N ILE A 99 -12.66 9.01 -1.19
CA ILE A 99 -12.79 7.75 -0.43
C ILE A 99 -11.44 7.35 0.14
N ASP A 100 -10.39 7.46 -0.65
CA ASP A 100 -9.03 7.10 -0.24
C ASP A 100 -8.01 7.88 -1.07
N GLU A 101 -6.83 8.14 -0.50
CA GLU A 101 -5.74 8.81 -1.20
C GLU A 101 -4.38 8.40 -0.67
N VAL A 102 -3.37 8.47 -1.51
CA VAL A 102 -1.98 8.31 -1.12
C VAL A 102 -1.09 9.24 -1.93
N THR A 103 -0.21 9.96 -1.24
CA THR A 103 0.88 10.71 -1.88
C THR A 103 2.19 9.96 -1.64
N TYR A 104 2.68 9.26 -2.65
CA TYR A 104 3.95 8.55 -2.54
C TYR A 104 5.11 9.33 -3.17
N SER A 105 6.33 8.92 -2.83
CA SER A 105 7.55 9.43 -3.46
C SER A 105 8.56 8.29 -3.66
N SER A 106 9.54 8.50 -4.52
CA SER A 106 10.69 7.59 -4.70
C SER A 106 11.91 7.98 -3.85
N SER A 107 11.75 8.93 -2.92
CA SER A 107 12.85 9.49 -2.13
C SER A 107 12.39 9.90 -0.72
N GLY A 108 13.32 10.43 0.08
CA GLY A 108 13.05 10.93 1.43
C GLY A 108 12.76 9.79 2.40
N LEU A 109 11.58 9.77 3.00
CA LEU A 109 11.14 8.71 3.91
C LEU A 109 10.62 7.47 3.18
N TRP A 110 10.37 7.57 1.88
CA TRP A 110 9.89 6.47 1.05
C TRP A 110 11.04 5.58 0.58
N THR A 111 10.77 4.28 0.47
CA THR A 111 11.76 3.35 -0.05
C THR A 111 12.01 3.59 -1.54
N PRO A 112 13.27 3.72 -1.99
CA PRO A 112 13.59 3.92 -3.42
C PRO A 112 13.59 2.63 -4.24
N LEU A 113 13.50 1.46 -3.60
CA LEU A 113 13.62 0.15 -4.27
C LEU A 113 12.56 -0.10 -5.35
N PRO A 114 11.28 0.31 -5.19
CA PRO A 114 10.27 0.13 -6.23
C PRO A 114 10.53 0.91 -7.52
N ASN A 115 11.47 1.85 -7.51
CA ASN A 115 11.77 2.68 -8.68
C ASN A 115 12.60 1.90 -9.73
N GLY A 116 11.95 0.98 -10.45
CA GLY A 116 12.55 0.26 -11.58
C GLY A 116 13.48 -0.91 -11.21
N ASN A 117 13.53 -1.33 -9.95
CA ASN A 117 14.42 -2.40 -9.49
C ASN A 117 13.70 -3.75 -9.31
N GLY A 118 12.42 -3.84 -9.63
CA GLY A 118 11.61 -5.06 -9.56
C GLY A 118 10.60 -5.13 -8.44
N PRO A 119 10.90 -4.75 -7.19
CA PRO A 119 9.90 -4.63 -6.13
C PRO A 119 8.79 -3.64 -6.47
N THR A 120 7.62 -3.84 -5.87
CA THR A 120 6.50 -2.88 -5.86
C THR A 120 6.49 -2.11 -4.55
N LEU A 121 5.86 -0.95 -4.53
CA LEU A 121 5.55 -0.23 -3.31
C LEU A 121 4.30 -0.86 -2.69
N SER A 122 4.45 -1.51 -1.55
CA SER A 122 3.40 -2.31 -0.93
C SER A 122 3.09 -1.82 0.49
N LEU A 123 1.81 -1.70 0.80
CA LEU A 123 1.34 -1.38 2.15
C LEU A 123 1.62 -2.58 3.07
N VAL A 124 2.26 -2.32 4.21
CA VAL A 124 2.67 -3.38 5.15
C VAL A 124 1.46 -4.05 5.79
N ASN A 125 0.43 -3.27 6.09
CA ASN A 125 -0.81 -3.76 6.66
C ASN A 125 -1.95 -2.80 6.27
N PRO A 126 -3.10 -3.29 5.78
CA PRO A 126 -4.22 -2.45 5.35
C PRO A 126 -4.89 -1.66 6.48
N GLN A 127 -4.58 -1.96 7.75
CA GLN A 127 -5.09 -1.21 8.90
C GLN A 127 -4.19 -0.03 9.30
N LEU A 128 -3.03 0.12 8.66
CA LEU A 128 -2.15 1.27 8.89
C LEU A 128 -2.64 2.47 8.09
N ASP A 129 -2.26 3.65 8.58
CA ASP A 129 -2.46 4.91 7.85
C ASP A 129 -1.61 4.90 6.56
N ASN A 130 -2.27 4.79 5.41
CA ASN A 130 -1.62 4.72 4.11
C ASN A 130 -1.05 6.07 3.64
N SER A 131 -1.36 7.18 4.31
CA SER A 131 -0.74 8.47 4.05
C SER A 131 0.71 8.56 4.54
N LEU A 132 1.12 7.64 5.42
CA LEU A 132 2.43 7.63 6.05
C LEU A 132 3.43 6.75 5.28
N ALA A 133 4.60 7.30 4.94
CA ALA A 133 5.64 6.57 4.22
C ALA A 133 6.12 5.29 4.95
N GLU A 134 6.10 5.30 6.29
CA GLU A 134 6.48 4.18 7.15
C GLU A 134 5.53 2.98 7.04
N SER A 135 4.28 3.21 6.61
CA SER A 135 3.30 2.16 6.35
C SER A 135 3.59 1.38 5.07
N TRP A 136 4.51 1.87 4.24
CA TRP A 136 4.86 1.28 2.95
C TRP A 136 6.28 0.75 2.92
N LYS A 137 6.47 -0.38 2.25
CA LYS A 137 7.79 -0.97 2.01
C LYS A 137 7.89 -1.51 0.59
N ALA A 138 9.13 -1.78 0.18
CA ALA A 138 9.35 -2.55 -1.03
C ALA A 138 8.94 -4.00 -0.79
N SER A 139 8.13 -4.56 -1.69
CA SER A 139 7.82 -6.00 -1.73
C SER A 139 9.06 -6.85 -2.02
N GLY A 140 8.93 -8.16 -1.96
CA GLY A 140 9.79 -9.06 -2.70
C GLY A 140 9.74 -8.77 -4.21
N PHE A 141 10.54 -9.48 -4.97
CA PHE A 141 10.62 -9.26 -6.40
C PHE A 141 9.27 -9.45 -7.09
N SER A 142 8.83 -8.46 -7.83
CA SER A 142 7.55 -8.38 -8.56
C SER A 142 6.28 -8.20 -7.72
N GLY A 143 6.34 -8.24 -6.40
CA GLY A 143 5.15 -8.13 -5.54
C GLY A 143 4.20 -9.34 -5.60
N THR A 144 3.07 -9.21 -4.93
CA THR A 144 2.05 -10.26 -4.78
C THR A 144 0.65 -9.77 -5.16
N PRO A 145 0.42 -9.23 -6.39
CA PRO A 145 -0.88 -8.68 -6.74
C PRO A 145 -2.00 -9.71 -6.64
N GLY A 146 -3.12 -9.32 -6.01
CA GLY A 146 -4.29 -10.17 -5.76
C GLY A 146 -4.15 -11.09 -4.55
N TYR A 147 -3.10 -10.93 -3.77
CA TYR A 147 -2.85 -11.71 -2.56
C TYR A 147 -2.32 -10.80 -1.44
N LEU A 148 -2.35 -11.33 -0.22
CA LEU A 148 -1.71 -10.68 0.91
C LEU A 148 -0.25 -10.34 0.57
N ASN A 149 0.15 -9.11 0.84
CA ASN A 149 1.51 -8.65 0.55
C ASN A 149 2.56 -9.51 1.28
N ASP A 150 3.61 -9.88 0.58
CA ASP A 150 4.71 -10.72 1.12
C ASP A 150 5.48 -10.07 2.26
N ILE A 151 5.34 -8.75 2.39
CA ILE A 151 5.89 -7.94 3.47
C ILE A 151 4.88 -7.72 4.62
N TYR A 152 3.71 -8.36 4.55
CA TYR A 152 2.70 -8.21 5.58
C TYR A 152 3.27 -8.58 6.94
N THR A 153 3.26 -7.63 7.83
CA THR A 153 3.41 -7.91 9.25
C THR A 153 2.04 -7.73 9.86
N LYS A 154 1.52 -8.79 10.50
CA LYS A 154 0.41 -8.58 11.41
C LYS A 154 0.89 -7.45 12.33
N ALA A 155 0.34 -6.22 12.17
CA ALA A 155 0.40 -5.29 13.25
C ALA A 155 -0.24 -6.10 14.40
N GLU A 156 0.57 -6.61 15.31
CA GLU A 156 0.05 -6.70 16.63
C GLU A 156 -0.45 -5.27 16.81
N LEU A 157 -1.76 -5.11 16.88
CA LEU A 157 -2.30 -4.16 17.82
C LEU A 157 -1.55 -4.61 19.07
N GLU A 158 -0.34 -4.09 19.31
CA GLU A 158 0.00 -3.82 20.66
C GLU A 158 -1.26 -3.10 21.10
N ASN A 159 -2.17 -3.88 21.75
CA ASN A 159 -2.86 -3.28 22.82
C ASN A 159 -1.69 -2.62 23.53
N ASP A 160 -1.51 -1.34 23.27
CA ASP A 160 -0.96 -0.46 24.24
C ASP A 160 -1.85 -0.74 25.46
N LEU A 161 -1.46 -1.81 26.14
CA LEU A 161 -1.80 -1.97 27.53
C LEU A 161 -1.15 -0.72 28.10
N VAL A 162 -1.96 0.36 28.06
CA VAL A 162 -1.59 1.56 28.77
C VAL A 162 -1.11 1.03 30.09
N PRO A 163 0.21 1.15 30.38
CA PRO A 163 0.76 0.51 31.53
C PRO A 163 -0.10 0.91 32.72
N THR A 164 -0.68 -0.04 33.41
CA THR A 164 -1.53 0.22 34.57
C THR A 164 -0.70 0.60 35.79
N GLU A 165 0.63 0.43 35.67
CA GLU A 165 1.59 0.71 36.73
C GLU A 165 2.82 1.42 36.17
N TYR A 166 3.45 2.24 37.00
CA TYR A 166 4.77 2.80 36.70
C TYR A 166 5.81 1.72 36.91
N VAL A 167 6.56 1.37 35.86
CA VAL A 167 7.62 0.35 35.94
C VAL A 167 8.93 0.93 35.44
N LEU A 168 10.00 0.68 36.16
CA LEU A 168 11.36 0.93 35.74
C LEU A 168 12.12 -0.40 35.71
N TYR A 169 12.54 -0.79 34.54
CA TYR A 169 13.33 -2.02 34.36
C TYR A 169 14.79 -1.76 34.63
N GLN A 170 15.50 -2.81 35.03
CA GLN A 170 16.95 -2.73 35.20
C GLN A 170 17.60 -2.42 33.85
N ASN A 171 18.55 -1.51 33.85
CA ASN A 171 19.30 -1.19 32.66
C ASN A 171 20.08 -2.40 32.12
N TYR A 172 20.12 -2.52 30.80
CA TYR A 172 20.87 -3.60 30.14
C TYR A 172 21.75 -3.03 29.02
N PRO A 173 23.04 -3.48 28.91
CA PRO A 173 23.76 -4.32 29.86
C PRO A 173 24.07 -3.62 31.18
N ASN A 174 24.22 -4.40 32.26
CA ASN A 174 24.66 -3.93 33.56
C ASN A 174 25.68 -4.91 34.15
N PRO A 175 26.96 -4.50 34.35
CA PRO A 175 27.50 -3.17 34.11
C PRO A 175 27.56 -2.77 32.64
N PHE A 176 27.43 -1.48 32.35
CA PHE A 176 27.41 -0.94 30.99
C PHE A 176 28.80 -0.68 30.44
N ASN A 177 28.98 -0.83 29.10
CA ASN A 177 30.19 -0.44 28.39
C ASN A 177 29.90 -0.37 26.87
N PRO A 178 30.00 0.76 26.20
CA PRO A 178 30.04 2.16 26.70
C PRO A 178 28.62 2.74 26.89
N SER A 179 27.56 2.00 26.59
CA SER A 179 26.17 2.46 26.69
C SER A 179 25.28 1.40 27.32
N THR A 180 24.14 1.83 27.83
CA THR A 180 23.09 0.97 28.35
C THR A 180 21.71 1.51 27.93
N SER A 181 20.73 0.62 27.86
CA SER A 181 19.34 0.99 27.62
C SER A 181 18.55 0.93 28.93
N ILE A 182 17.70 1.90 29.15
CA ILE A 182 16.76 1.93 30.27
C ILE A 182 15.35 1.89 29.67
N GLN A 183 14.58 0.91 30.07
CA GLN A 183 13.18 0.76 29.67
C GLN A 183 12.27 1.13 30.85
N TYR A 184 11.24 1.90 30.57
CA TYR A 184 10.27 2.30 31.59
C TYR A 184 8.85 2.32 30.99
N ALA A 185 7.87 2.17 31.85
CA ALA A 185 6.47 2.30 31.50
C ALA A 185 5.79 3.36 32.37
N ILE A 186 4.93 4.16 31.77
CA ILE A 186 4.16 5.23 32.42
C ILE A 186 2.68 4.93 32.23
N SER A 187 1.93 4.83 33.32
CA SER A 187 0.48 4.71 33.24
C SER A 187 -0.15 6.03 32.83
N SER A 188 -1.13 6.00 31.91
CA SER A 188 -2.00 7.18 31.70
C SER A 188 -3.00 7.30 32.85
N MET A 189 -3.22 8.54 33.31
CA MET A 189 -4.31 8.86 34.23
C MET A 189 -5.64 8.92 33.48
#